data_108ef7fa1e1baecf6a22206758d5cdb2
#
_entry.id   108ef7fa1e1baecf6a22206758d5cdb2
#
_cell.length_a   1.000
_cell.length_b   1.000
_cell.length_c   1.000
_cell.angle_alpha   90.00
_cell.angle_beta   90.00
_cell.angle_gamma   90.00
#
_symmetry.space_group_name_H-M   'P 1'
#
loop_
_entity.id
_entity.type
_entity.pdbx_description
1 polymer ?
#
loop_
_entity_poly.entity_id
_entity_poly.type
_entity_poly.pdbx_seq_one_letter_code
_entity_poly.pdbx_strand_id
1 'polypeptide(L)'
;FRPILIVVVAIVVQATDAFTVGSATGLAAGTTGGGSATPVYPTTTAQLVAYLKDAVPRVIVLNKTFDFRGTEGTTTEAGCRPDYTRECIAKNNGYKSQDVILQSGGMSNTGGCSNGTSVTVTYDNAAITPLMVTGSKTIRGIGTSGVIMGKGLWLNGDNIIVQNIHITELNRHLVWGGDAFYMQGNNGGSTAMNKIWLDHIKVSHVGRQFLTTNAASVSTMTISNSDFDGRTDYSATCDGRHYWSFIFYGKNTRFSMLNNYVHSTSGRSPKIGGDSSANVVAHIANNYWADNSGHSFEIGVNAWVLAEGNYFQDTTLPLMTGSDGTLYAATATAECNSYLGRSCAANVVDNSG
;
A
#
# COMPACT_ATOMS: atom_id res chain seq x y z
N PHE A 1 -27.93 -48.74 -45.42
CA PHE A 1 -27.75 -47.73 -44.38
C PHE A 1 -26.29 -47.75 -43.91
N ARG A 2 -25.53 -46.71 -44.29
CA ARG A 2 -24.19 -46.48 -43.74
C ARG A 2 -24.33 -45.54 -42.52
N PRO A 3 -23.75 -45.84 -41.35
CA PRO A 3 -23.76 -44.93 -40.21
C PRO A 3 -22.85 -43.73 -40.52
N ILE A 4 -23.39 -42.52 -40.39
CA ILE A 4 -22.63 -41.27 -40.42
C ILE A 4 -21.98 -41.15 -39.05
N LEU A 5 -20.66 -41.26 -39.03
CA LEU A 5 -19.84 -41.00 -37.86
C LEU A 5 -19.77 -39.47 -37.64
N ILE A 6 -20.54 -38.95 -36.70
CA ILE A 6 -20.43 -37.56 -36.28
C ILE A 6 -19.21 -37.47 -35.37
N VAL A 7 -18.11 -36.94 -35.87
CA VAL A 7 -16.94 -36.56 -35.06
C VAL A 7 -17.28 -35.24 -34.37
N VAL A 8 -17.64 -35.27 -33.12
CA VAL A 8 -17.76 -34.09 -32.27
C VAL A 8 -16.32 -33.65 -31.93
N VAL A 9 -15.79 -32.69 -32.65
CA VAL A 9 -14.57 -32.00 -32.26
C VAL A 9 -14.96 -31.11 -31.10
N ALA A 10 -14.64 -31.53 -29.88
CA ALA A 10 -14.68 -30.66 -28.72
C ALA A 10 -13.59 -29.58 -28.91
N ILE A 11 -13.96 -28.41 -29.38
CA ILE A 11 -13.12 -27.23 -29.31
C ILE A 11 -13.02 -26.90 -27.81
N VAL A 12 -11.94 -27.35 -27.18
CA VAL A 12 -11.53 -26.79 -25.89
C VAL A 12 -11.12 -25.36 -26.19
N VAL A 13 -12.07 -24.44 -26.12
CA VAL A 13 -11.76 -23.02 -25.95
C VAL A 13 -11.07 -22.97 -24.59
N GLN A 14 -9.75 -23.06 -24.58
CA GLN A 14 -9.00 -22.50 -23.48
C GLN A 14 -9.43 -21.03 -23.49
N ALA A 15 -10.27 -20.65 -22.54
CA ALA A 15 -10.40 -19.28 -22.16
C ALA A 15 -8.97 -18.86 -21.77
N THR A 16 -8.23 -18.35 -22.70
CA THR A 16 -7.17 -17.42 -22.41
C THR A 16 -7.93 -16.28 -21.77
N ASP A 17 -8.04 -16.31 -20.43
CA ASP A 17 -8.37 -15.11 -19.71
C ASP A 17 -7.38 -14.07 -20.21
N ALA A 18 -7.82 -13.32 -21.21
CA ALA A 18 -7.09 -12.17 -21.70
C ALA A 18 -7.15 -11.16 -20.57
N PHE A 19 -6.27 -11.35 -19.62
CA PHE A 19 -5.93 -10.35 -18.66
C PHE A 19 -5.36 -9.19 -19.45
N THR A 20 -6.20 -8.35 -19.93
CA THR A 20 -5.77 -7.03 -20.31
C THR A 20 -5.38 -6.36 -19.00
N VAL A 21 -4.09 -6.30 -18.75
CA VAL A 21 -3.53 -5.50 -17.66
C VAL A 21 -4.06 -4.06 -17.75
N GLY A 22 -4.62 -3.69 -18.90
CA GLY A 22 -5.01 -2.32 -19.18
C GLY A 22 -3.78 -1.43 -19.40
N SER A 23 -3.98 -0.14 -19.26
CA SER A 23 -2.90 0.85 -19.35
C SER A 23 -2.90 1.70 -18.11
N ALA A 24 -1.74 1.90 -17.51
CA ALA A 24 -1.57 2.79 -16.39
C ALA A 24 -1.97 4.21 -16.78
N THR A 25 -2.79 4.84 -15.95
CA THR A 25 -3.14 6.26 -16.05
C THR A 25 -2.31 7.10 -15.09
N GLY A 26 -2.51 8.41 -15.07
CA GLY A 26 -1.79 9.31 -14.18
C GLY A 26 -0.27 9.29 -14.44
N LEU A 27 0.51 9.46 -13.37
CA LEU A 27 1.96 9.62 -13.49
C LEU A 27 2.70 8.34 -13.89
N ALA A 28 2.10 7.16 -13.74
CA ALA A 28 2.70 5.91 -14.20
C ALA A 28 2.34 5.56 -15.66
N ALA A 29 1.77 6.47 -16.43
CA ALA A 29 1.42 6.21 -17.83
C ALA A 29 2.63 5.67 -18.60
N GLY A 30 2.41 4.63 -19.43
CA GLY A 30 3.46 3.95 -20.17
C GLY A 30 4.24 2.88 -19.39
N THR A 31 3.77 2.49 -18.18
CA THR A 31 4.28 1.31 -17.48
C THR A 31 3.86 0.05 -18.24
N THR A 32 4.82 -0.84 -18.51
CA THR A 32 4.60 -2.10 -19.26
C THR A 32 4.86 -3.36 -18.46
N GLY A 33 5.51 -3.23 -17.28
CA GLY A 33 5.84 -4.36 -16.41
C GLY A 33 6.67 -5.42 -17.12
N GLY A 34 6.25 -6.67 -17.05
CA GLY A 34 6.86 -7.79 -17.78
C GLY A 34 6.63 -7.79 -19.29
N GLY A 35 5.89 -6.78 -19.82
CA GLY A 35 5.61 -6.65 -21.25
C GLY A 35 4.91 -7.87 -21.84
N SER A 36 5.46 -8.36 -22.96
CA SER A 36 4.94 -9.54 -23.67
C SER A 36 5.54 -10.88 -23.20
N ALA A 37 6.22 -10.90 -22.03
CA ALA A 37 6.78 -12.15 -21.52
C ALA A 37 5.67 -13.19 -21.30
N THR A 38 5.96 -14.44 -21.66
CA THR A 38 5.04 -15.55 -21.42
C THR A 38 4.70 -15.64 -19.93
N PRO A 39 3.42 -15.69 -19.55
CA PRO A 39 3.04 -15.80 -18.16
C PRO A 39 3.62 -17.03 -17.46
N VAL A 40 4.13 -16.86 -16.27
CA VAL A 40 4.61 -17.92 -15.39
C VAL A 40 3.71 -18.03 -14.15
N TYR A 41 3.48 -19.25 -13.72
CA TYR A 41 2.58 -19.59 -12.60
C TYR A 41 3.41 -20.26 -11.50
N PRO A 42 3.89 -19.52 -10.49
CA PRO A 42 4.62 -20.14 -9.39
C PRO A 42 3.72 -21.11 -8.64
N THR A 43 4.25 -22.28 -8.31
CA THR A 43 3.53 -23.32 -7.55
C THR A 43 3.94 -23.37 -6.08
N THR A 44 5.10 -22.81 -5.75
CA THR A 44 5.64 -22.73 -4.39
C THR A 44 6.06 -21.31 -4.03
N THR A 45 6.16 -21.02 -2.74
CA THR A 45 6.71 -19.73 -2.24
C THR A 45 8.14 -19.51 -2.74
N ALA A 46 8.97 -20.55 -2.78
CA ALA A 46 10.34 -20.47 -3.28
C ALA A 46 10.39 -20.08 -4.77
N GLN A 47 9.50 -20.65 -5.63
CA GLN A 47 9.40 -20.23 -7.03
C GLN A 47 8.93 -18.78 -7.15
N LEU A 48 7.96 -18.36 -6.36
CA LEU A 48 7.51 -16.96 -6.35
C LEU A 48 8.67 -16.04 -6.02
N VAL A 49 9.41 -16.30 -4.95
CA VAL A 49 10.60 -15.52 -4.55
C VAL A 49 11.62 -15.45 -5.69
N ALA A 50 11.92 -16.58 -6.33
CA ALA A 50 12.88 -16.65 -7.43
C ALA A 50 12.44 -15.76 -8.61
N TYR A 51 11.17 -15.84 -9.04
CA TYR A 51 10.65 -15.06 -10.15
C TYR A 51 10.57 -13.56 -9.87
N LEU A 52 10.26 -13.17 -8.61
CA LEU A 52 10.24 -11.77 -8.22
C LEU A 52 11.63 -11.15 -8.22
N LYS A 53 12.66 -11.93 -7.88
CA LYS A 53 14.01 -11.44 -7.59
C LYS A 53 14.98 -11.51 -8.77
N ASP A 54 14.70 -12.31 -9.78
CA ASP A 54 15.60 -12.43 -10.94
C ASP A 54 15.57 -11.16 -11.83
N ALA A 55 16.56 -11.04 -12.72
CA ALA A 55 16.66 -9.88 -13.61
C ALA A 55 15.84 -10.03 -14.92
N VAL A 56 15.10 -11.13 -15.08
CA VAL A 56 14.34 -11.43 -16.31
C VAL A 56 13.00 -10.70 -16.29
N PRO A 57 12.60 -10.00 -17.38
CA PRO A 57 11.22 -9.49 -17.48
C PRO A 57 10.20 -10.63 -17.35
N ARG A 58 9.21 -10.48 -16.44
CA ARG A 58 8.23 -11.55 -16.18
C ARG A 58 6.82 -11.03 -16.01
N VAL A 59 5.88 -11.84 -16.50
CA VAL A 59 4.46 -11.79 -16.12
C VAL A 59 4.22 -12.95 -15.14
N ILE A 60 4.07 -12.64 -13.85
CA ILE A 60 3.92 -13.62 -12.76
C ILE A 60 2.45 -13.65 -12.35
N VAL A 61 1.81 -14.79 -12.53
CA VAL A 61 0.37 -14.96 -12.30
C VAL A 61 0.14 -15.76 -11.03
N LEU A 62 -0.53 -15.13 -10.05
CA LEU A 62 -0.86 -15.77 -8.78
C LEU A 62 -2.29 -16.31 -8.84
N ASN A 63 -2.43 -17.62 -8.91
CA ASN A 63 -3.70 -18.34 -8.98
C ASN A 63 -4.06 -19.04 -7.66
N LYS A 64 -3.36 -18.73 -6.59
CA LYS A 64 -3.57 -19.26 -5.23
C LYS A 64 -2.95 -18.32 -4.19
N THR A 65 -3.23 -18.61 -2.93
CA THR A 65 -2.57 -17.98 -1.78
C THR A 65 -1.14 -18.48 -1.64
N PHE A 66 -0.19 -17.55 -1.46
CA PHE A 66 1.18 -17.80 -1.06
C PHE A 66 1.34 -17.40 0.40
N ASP A 67 1.32 -18.39 1.28
CA ASP A 67 1.44 -18.18 2.72
C ASP A 67 2.90 -18.31 3.16
N PHE A 68 3.45 -17.22 3.66
CA PHE A 68 4.82 -17.14 4.17
C PHE A 68 4.87 -17.16 5.70
N ARG A 69 3.73 -17.20 6.39
CA ARG A 69 3.72 -17.18 7.85
C ARG A 69 4.48 -18.36 8.42
N GLY A 70 5.32 -18.09 9.42
CA GLY A 70 6.16 -19.10 10.08
C GLY A 70 7.31 -19.65 9.25
N THR A 71 7.47 -19.26 7.97
CA THR A 71 8.52 -19.82 7.09
C THR A 71 9.94 -19.39 7.46
N GLU A 72 10.09 -18.31 8.20
CA GLU A 72 11.38 -17.76 8.63
C GLU A 72 11.53 -17.76 10.16
N GLY A 73 10.68 -18.54 10.86
CA GLY A 73 10.66 -18.62 12.32
C GLY A 73 10.11 -17.36 12.97
N THR A 74 10.22 -17.31 14.29
CA THR A 74 9.74 -16.19 15.12
C THR A 74 10.86 -15.63 15.97
N THR A 75 10.77 -14.34 16.28
CA THR A 75 11.65 -13.66 17.24
C THR A 75 10.84 -13.25 18.46
N THR A 76 11.42 -13.50 19.65
CA THR A 76 10.89 -13.01 20.93
C THR A 76 11.96 -12.14 21.58
N GLU A 77 11.64 -10.89 21.85
CA GLU A 77 12.61 -9.92 22.38
C GLU A 77 11.95 -8.85 23.24
N ALA A 78 12.75 -7.97 23.82
CA ALA A 78 12.25 -6.78 24.49
C ALA A 78 11.65 -5.82 23.46
N GLY A 79 10.42 -5.42 23.66
CA GLY A 79 9.71 -4.41 22.92
C GLY A 79 9.26 -3.27 23.81
N CYS A 80 8.37 -2.43 23.30
CA CYS A 80 7.84 -1.30 24.04
C CYS A 80 6.31 -1.28 24.02
N ARG A 81 5.72 -0.95 25.15
CA ARG A 81 4.30 -0.59 25.25
C ARG A 81 4.17 0.92 25.44
N PRO A 82 3.73 1.66 24.42
CA PRO A 82 3.55 3.10 24.49
C PRO A 82 2.46 3.49 25.48
N ASP A 83 2.43 4.75 25.94
CA ASP A 83 1.40 5.25 26.87
C ASP A 83 0.00 5.17 26.27
N TYR A 84 -0.16 5.47 24.97
CA TYR A 84 -1.46 5.34 24.29
C TYR A 84 -1.99 3.89 24.29
N THR A 85 -1.11 2.88 24.36
CA THR A 85 -1.52 1.48 24.52
C THR A 85 -2.16 1.23 25.88
N ARG A 86 -1.69 1.89 26.96
CA ARG A 86 -2.32 1.81 28.28
C ARG A 86 -3.71 2.43 28.29
N GLU A 87 -3.90 3.54 27.59
CA GLU A 87 -5.21 4.15 27.39
C GLU A 87 -6.16 3.21 26.65
N CYS A 88 -5.66 2.51 25.66
CA CYS A 88 -6.40 1.50 24.94
C CYS A 88 -6.92 0.39 25.86
N ILE A 89 -6.04 -0.16 26.67
CA ILE A 89 -6.40 -1.21 27.64
C ILE A 89 -7.45 -0.68 28.64
N ALA A 90 -7.30 0.56 29.08
CA ALA A 90 -8.24 1.18 30.03
C ALA A 90 -9.64 1.38 29.44
N LYS A 91 -9.77 1.60 28.13
CA LYS A 91 -11.09 1.69 27.47
C LYS A 91 -11.90 0.39 27.56
N ASN A 92 -11.22 -0.75 27.57
CA ASN A 92 -11.83 -2.08 27.66
C ASN A 92 -13.03 -2.31 26.70
N ASN A 93 -12.90 -1.83 25.47
CA ASN A 93 -13.95 -1.81 24.45
C ASN A 93 -13.86 -2.97 23.44
N GLY A 94 -13.09 -4.00 23.77
CA GLY A 94 -12.92 -5.21 22.92
C GLY A 94 -11.79 -5.12 21.91
N TYR A 95 -11.21 -3.95 21.67
CA TYR A 95 -10.06 -3.81 20.77
C TYR A 95 -8.76 -3.89 21.55
N LYS A 96 -7.76 -4.50 20.92
CA LYS A 96 -6.40 -4.59 21.45
C LYS A 96 -5.57 -3.46 20.85
N SER A 97 -4.54 -3.03 21.60
CA SER A 97 -3.54 -2.10 21.08
C SER A 97 -2.34 -2.79 20.49
N GLN A 98 -1.53 -2.06 19.74
CA GLN A 98 -0.25 -2.51 19.26
C GLN A 98 0.85 -2.20 20.27
N ASP A 99 1.70 -3.19 20.57
CA ASP A 99 3.02 -2.94 21.13
C ASP A 99 4.01 -2.64 19.98
N VAL A 100 5.24 -2.29 20.31
CA VAL A 100 6.21 -1.78 19.32
C VAL A 100 7.47 -2.64 19.31
N ILE A 101 7.86 -3.11 18.12
CA ILE A 101 9.18 -3.71 17.90
C ILE A 101 10.22 -2.58 18.02
N LEU A 102 11.26 -2.77 18.84
CA LEU A 102 12.32 -1.80 19.00
C LEU A 102 13.22 -1.81 17.75
N GLN A 103 13.40 -0.63 17.18
CA GLN A 103 14.42 -0.43 16.15
C GLN A 103 15.81 -0.34 16.79
N SER A 104 16.87 -0.46 16.00
CA SER A 104 18.22 -0.21 16.47
C SER A 104 18.33 1.18 17.13
N GLY A 105 18.86 1.27 18.34
CA GLY A 105 18.89 2.50 19.14
C GLY A 105 17.91 2.52 20.31
N GLY A 106 17.12 1.46 20.51
CA GLY A 106 16.28 1.26 21.67
C GLY A 106 15.00 2.09 21.69
N MET A 107 14.42 2.28 22.87
CA MET A 107 13.07 2.85 23.05
C MET A 107 12.92 4.27 22.48
N SER A 108 13.94 5.10 22.55
CA SER A 108 13.90 6.47 22.04
C SER A 108 13.82 6.55 20.50
N ASN A 109 14.21 5.49 19.79
CA ASN A 109 14.25 5.45 18.32
C ASN A 109 12.98 4.89 17.67
N THR A 110 11.97 4.55 18.43
CA THR A 110 10.81 3.79 17.92
C THR A 110 9.60 4.64 17.56
N GLY A 111 9.75 5.96 17.53
CA GLY A 111 8.68 6.85 17.08
C GLY A 111 7.40 6.70 17.92
N GLY A 112 7.45 7.01 19.20
CA GLY A 112 6.27 7.01 20.07
C GLY A 112 6.41 6.17 21.34
N CYS A 113 7.61 5.66 21.61
CA CYS A 113 7.86 4.83 22.78
C CYS A 113 8.80 5.45 23.83
N SER A 114 9.15 6.72 23.69
CA SER A 114 10.06 7.41 24.62
C SER A 114 9.57 7.40 26.07
N ASN A 115 8.26 7.38 26.27
CA ASN A 115 7.61 7.32 27.60
C ASN A 115 6.93 5.96 27.85
N GLY A 116 7.23 4.96 27.05
CA GLY A 116 6.62 3.64 27.15
C GLY A 116 7.25 2.76 28.22
N THR A 117 6.67 1.58 28.38
CA THR A 117 7.13 0.54 29.28
C THR A 117 7.73 -0.62 28.48
N SER A 118 8.85 -1.17 28.94
CA SER A 118 9.42 -2.37 28.33
C SER A 118 8.48 -3.57 28.49
N VAL A 119 8.25 -4.29 27.41
CA VAL A 119 7.44 -5.52 27.37
C VAL A 119 8.13 -6.56 26.48
N THR A 120 7.74 -7.82 26.62
CA THR A 120 8.15 -8.85 25.67
C THR A 120 7.22 -8.85 24.46
N VAL A 121 7.80 -8.80 23.25
CA VAL A 121 7.07 -8.93 21.98
C VAL A 121 7.51 -10.18 21.24
N THR A 122 6.61 -10.80 20.52
CA THR A 122 6.90 -11.95 19.66
C THR A 122 6.30 -11.70 18.28
N TYR A 123 7.07 -11.90 17.23
CA TYR A 123 6.67 -11.67 15.87
C TYR A 123 7.21 -12.70 14.88
N ASP A 124 6.51 -12.86 13.77
CA ASP A 124 6.93 -13.65 12.63
C ASP A 124 8.00 -12.89 11.83
N ASN A 125 9.17 -13.50 11.67
CA ASN A 125 10.30 -12.92 10.94
C ASN A 125 9.97 -12.72 9.44
N ALA A 126 9.13 -13.55 8.88
CA ALA A 126 8.72 -13.41 7.48
C ALA A 126 8.07 -12.05 7.20
N ALA A 127 7.27 -11.52 8.12
CA ALA A 127 6.53 -10.28 7.88
C ALA A 127 7.41 -9.02 7.90
N ILE A 128 8.54 -9.05 8.61
CA ILE A 128 9.49 -7.92 8.64
C ILE A 128 10.56 -8.00 7.54
N THR A 129 10.58 -9.09 6.77
CA THR A 129 11.51 -9.33 5.66
C THR A 129 10.74 -9.35 4.34
N PRO A 130 10.49 -8.21 3.68
CA PRO A 130 9.64 -8.17 2.49
C PRO A 130 10.24 -8.91 1.29
N LEU A 131 9.39 -9.34 0.38
CA LEU A 131 9.78 -9.93 -0.91
C LEU A 131 10.37 -8.86 -1.82
N MET A 132 11.63 -8.97 -2.18
CA MET A 132 12.24 -8.06 -3.15
C MET A 132 11.67 -8.32 -4.55
N VAL A 133 11.23 -7.27 -5.22
CA VAL A 133 10.74 -7.27 -6.60
C VAL A 133 11.66 -6.41 -7.45
N THR A 134 12.37 -7.02 -8.38
CA THR A 134 13.24 -6.31 -9.33
C THR A 134 12.42 -5.70 -10.49
N GLY A 135 13.05 -4.88 -11.31
CA GLY A 135 12.38 -4.19 -12.41
C GLY A 135 11.79 -5.11 -13.49
N SER A 136 10.94 -4.52 -14.33
CA SER A 136 10.28 -5.19 -15.46
C SER A 136 9.46 -6.43 -15.06
N LYS A 137 8.64 -6.26 -14.01
CA LYS A 137 7.74 -7.30 -13.50
C LYS A 137 6.29 -6.88 -13.61
N THR A 138 5.45 -7.81 -14.04
CA THR A 138 4.00 -7.78 -13.80
C THR A 138 3.66 -8.90 -12.82
N ILE A 139 3.07 -8.55 -11.69
CA ILE A 139 2.56 -9.49 -10.69
C ILE A 139 1.05 -9.30 -10.68
N ARG A 140 0.29 -10.36 -10.95
CA ARG A 140 -1.15 -10.23 -10.92
C ARG A 140 -1.86 -11.48 -10.44
N GLY A 141 -2.97 -11.28 -9.75
CA GLY A 141 -3.84 -12.34 -9.25
C GLY A 141 -4.94 -12.71 -10.22
N ILE A 142 -5.46 -13.93 -10.09
CA ILE A 142 -6.67 -14.40 -10.77
C ILE A 142 -7.85 -14.35 -9.81
N GLY A 143 -8.91 -13.63 -10.16
CA GLY A 143 -10.10 -13.50 -9.31
C GLY A 143 -9.71 -13.03 -7.90
N THR A 144 -10.09 -13.79 -6.89
CA THR A 144 -9.75 -13.53 -5.47
C THR A 144 -8.56 -14.37 -4.97
N SER A 145 -7.89 -15.14 -5.85
CA SER A 145 -6.87 -16.09 -5.44
C SER A 145 -5.48 -15.50 -5.27
N GLY A 146 -5.21 -14.33 -5.85
CA GLY A 146 -3.90 -13.68 -5.80
C GLY A 146 -3.56 -13.10 -4.43
N VAL A 147 -3.30 -13.95 -3.44
CA VAL A 147 -3.04 -13.53 -2.06
C VAL A 147 -1.60 -13.81 -1.66
N ILE A 148 -0.94 -12.81 -1.09
CA ILE A 148 0.36 -12.94 -0.40
C ILE A 148 0.09 -12.72 1.09
N MET A 149 0.33 -13.75 1.89
CA MET A 149 0.07 -13.74 3.32
C MET A 149 1.38 -13.82 4.10
N GLY A 150 1.54 -12.93 5.07
CA GLY A 150 2.70 -12.94 5.96
C GLY A 150 3.97 -12.28 5.39
N LYS A 151 3.94 -11.68 4.20
CA LYS A 151 5.05 -10.88 3.65
C LYS A 151 4.54 -9.69 2.84
N GLY A 152 5.25 -8.57 2.94
CA GLY A 152 5.08 -7.43 2.04
C GLY A 152 5.96 -7.52 0.80
N LEU A 153 5.86 -6.51 -0.07
CA LEU A 153 6.67 -6.35 -1.28
C LEU A 153 7.62 -5.15 -1.12
N TRP A 154 8.89 -5.38 -1.33
CA TRP A 154 9.88 -4.32 -1.52
C TRP A 154 10.10 -4.14 -3.02
N LEU A 155 9.51 -3.11 -3.60
CA LEU A 155 9.73 -2.78 -5.01
C LEU A 155 11.10 -2.12 -5.15
N ASN A 156 11.98 -2.74 -5.92
CA ASN A 156 13.39 -2.35 -6.06
C ASN A 156 13.82 -2.44 -7.53
N GLY A 157 13.18 -1.66 -8.36
CA GLY A 157 13.44 -1.60 -9.80
C GLY A 157 12.39 -0.79 -10.53
N ASP A 158 12.67 -0.47 -11.78
CA ASP A 158 11.77 0.29 -12.65
C ASP A 158 10.76 -0.63 -13.35
N ASN A 159 9.66 -0.01 -13.81
CA ASN A 159 8.69 -0.64 -14.68
C ASN A 159 8.04 -1.88 -14.05
N ILE A 160 7.33 -1.66 -12.93
CA ILE A 160 6.65 -2.72 -12.18
C ILE A 160 5.13 -2.48 -12.20
N ILE A 161 4.38 -3.52 -12.48
CA ILE A 161 2.93 -3.59 -12.34
C ILE A 161 2.60 -4.61 -11.25
N VAL A 162 1.79 -4.19 -10.26
CA VAL A 162 1.15 -5.11 -9.31
C VAL A 162 -0.35 -4.93 -9.44
N GLN A 163 -1.05 -5.99 -9.83
CA GLN A 163 -2.47 -5.91 -10.16
C GLN A 163 -3.27 -7.08 -9.58
N ASN A 164 -4.42 -6.76 -8.99
CA ASN A 164 -5.36 -7.74 -8.42
C ASN A 164 -4.70 -8.68 -7.39
N ILE A 165 -3.90 -8.09 -6.47
CA ILE A 165 -3.18 -8.80 -5.40
C ILE A 165 -3.70 -8.34 -4.05
N HIS A 166 -3.91 -9.29 -3.14
CA HIS A 166 -4.19 -9.02 -1.74
C HIS A 166 -2.97 -9.33 -0.88
N ILE A 167 -2.46 -8.33 -0.13
CA ILE A 167 -1.39 -8.50 0.88
C ILE A 167 -2.01 -8.39 2.26
N THR A 168 -1.74 -9.38 3.13
CA THR A 168 -2.37 -9.45 4.45
C THR A 168 -1.54 -10.24 5.48
N GLU A 169 -1.92 -10.12 6.75
CA GLU A 169 -1.39 -10.86 7.91
C GLU A 169 0.11 -10.61 8.19
N LEU A 170 0.51 -9.34 8.29
CA LEU A 170 1.86 -8.92 8.60
C LEU A 170 1.97 -8.42 10.06
N ASN A 171 2.09 -9.32 11.04
CA ASN A 171 2.23 -8.98 12.48
C ASN A 171 1.35 -7.80 12.92
N ARG A 172 0.05 -7.82 12.59
CA ARG A 172 -0.86 -6.69 12.83
C ARG A 172 -0.92 -6.22 14.29
N HIS A 173 -0.44 -7.05 15.21
CA HIS A 173 -0.40 -6.76 16.64
C HIS A 173 0.80 -5.89 17.08
N LEU A 174 1.71 -5.57 16.15
CA LEU A 174 2.94 -4.81 16.46
C LEU A 174 3.16 -3.68 15.45
N VAL A 175 3.47 -2.51 15.96
CA VAL A 175 4.08 -1.44 15.16
C VAL A 175 5.47 -1.91 14.72
N TRP A 176 5.88 -1.65 13.49
CA TRP A 176 7.04 -2.22 12.80
C TRP A 176 6.92 -3.72 12.49
N GLY A 177 5.70 -4.26 12.60
CA GLY A 177 5.40 -5.66 12.31
C GLY A 177 5.47 -6.03 10.82
N GLY A 178 5.52 -5.06 9.93
CA GLY A 178 5.67 -5.21 8.49
C GLY A 178 4.84 -4.21 7.70
N ASP A 179 5.40 -3.75 6.58
CA ASP A 179 4.75 -2.89 5.59
C ASP A 179 4.31 -3.74 4.39
N ALA A 180 3.11 -3.45 3.82
CA ALA A 180 2.66 -4.21 2.65
C ALA A 180 3.45 -3.84 1.39
N PHE A 181 3.70 -2.54 1.16
CA PHE A 181 4.53 -2.05 0.06
C PHE A 181 5.60 -1.10 0.58
N TYR A 182 6.84 -1.40 0.26
CA TYR A 182 8.00 -0.56 0.57
C TYR A 182 8.77 -0.18 -0.69
N MET A 183 9.16 1.09 -0.80
CA MET A 183 9.96 1.63 -1.89
C MET A 183 10.99 2.62 -1.35
N GLN A 184 12.23 2.55 -1.83
CA GLN A 184 13.26 3.53 -1.46
C GLN A 184 14.02 4.10 -2.66
N GLY A 185 13.75 3.60 -3.85
CA GLY A 185 14.50 3.91 -5.05
C GLY A 185 15.42 2.75 -5.47
N ASN A 186 16.13 2.94 -6.58
CA ASN A 186 17.14 2.02 -7.11
C ASN A 186 18.50 2.23 -6.42
N ASN A 187 19.39 1.28 -6.58
CA ASN A 187 20.78 1.34 -6.10
C ASN A 187 20.88 1.75 -4.61
N GLY A 188 20.14 1.03 -3.75
CA GLY A 188 20.13 1.32 -2.32
C GLY A 188 19.51 2.66 -1.96
N GLY A 189 18.62 3.20 -2.78
CA GLY A 189 17.94 4.47 -2.54
C GLY A 189 18.70 5.71 -3.03
N SER A 190 19.69 5.54 -3.89
CA SER A 190 20.46 6.66 -4.45
C SER A 190 19.79 7.34 -5.65
N THR A 191 18.99 6.59 -6.42
CA THR A 191 18.25 7.10 -7.59
C THR A 191 16.78 6.72 -7.52
N ALA A 192 15.89 7.59 -8.00
CA ALA A 192 14.47 7.31 -7.98
C ALA A 192 14.10 6.22 -9.00
N MET A 193 13.22 5.31 -8.58
CA MET A 193 12.53 4.39 -9.50
C MET A 193 11.54 5.15 -10.38
N ASN A 194 11.11 4.53 -11.47
CA ASN A 194 10.07 5.07 -12.34
C ASN A 194 9.13 3.97 -12.85
N LYS A 195 7.94 4.39 -13.32
CA LYS A 195 6.94 3.49 -13.91
C LYS A 195 6.49 2.39 -12.95
N ILE A 196 5.93 2.79 -11.81
CA ILE A 196 5.32 1.87 -10.84
C ILE A 196 3.80 2.01 -10.90
N TRP A 197 3.12 0.93 -11.17
CA TRP A 197 1.66 0.89 -11.19
C TRP A 197 1.11 -0.17 -10.26
N LEU A 198 0.40 0.29 -9.22
CA LEU A 198 -0.34 -0.54 -8.27
C LEU A 198 -1.83 -0.37 -8.59
N ASP A 199 -2.50 -1.44 -8.97
CA ASP A 199 -3.85 -1.37 -9.48
C ASP A 199 -4.71 -2.54 -8.99
N HIS A 200 -5.95 -2.26 -8.60
CA HIS A 200 -6.85 -3.29 -8.04
C HIS A 200 -6.18 -4.12 -6.92
N ILE A 201 -5.33 -3.49 -6.11
CA ILE A 201 -4.74 -4.18 -4.97
C ILE A 201 -5.65 -4.08 -3.74
N LYS A 202 -5.53 -5.06 -2.86
CA LYS A 202 -6.10 -5.00 -1.51
C LYS A 202 -4.99 -5.11 -0.48
N VAL A 203 -5.07 -4.30 0.57
CA VAL A 203 -4.19 -4.40 1.75
C VAL A 203 -5.05 -4.46 3.00
N SER A 204 -4.75 -5.40 3.90
CA SER A 204 -5.41 -5.51 5.20
C SER A 204 -4.50 -6.17 6.25
N HIS A 205 -4.79 -5.99 7.52
CA HIS A 205 -4.13 -6.66 8.66
C HIS A 205 -2.59 -6.56 8.61
N VAL A 206 -2.08 -5.37 8.46
CA VAL A 206 -0.64 -5.09 8.50
C VAL A 206 -0.23 -4.48 9.84
N GLY A 207 1.03 -4.67 10.22
CA GLY A 207 1.57 -4.11 11.46
C GLY A 207 1.83 -2.61 11.35
N ARG A 208 2.21 -2.13 10.14
CA ARG A 208 2.51 -0.72 9.93
C ARG A 208 1.93 -0.19 8.62
N GLN A 209 2.73 0.10 7.62
CA GLN A 209 2.25 0.86 6.45
C GLN A 209 1.53 -0.03 5.43
N PHE A 210 0.42 0.45 4.88
CA PHE A 210 -0.11 -0.08 3.63
C PHE A 210 0.88 0.15 2.50
N LEU A 211 1.45 1.36 2.46
CA LEU A 211 2.48 1.72 1.50
C LEU A 211 3.38 2.81 2.07
N THR A 212 4.69 2.65 1.87
CA THR A 212 5.67 3.66 2.24
C THR A 212 6.70 3.88 1.14
N THR A 213 7.07 5.14 0.95
CA THR A 213 8.18 5.56 0.09
C THR A 213 9.23 6.28 0.93
N ASN A 214 10.52 6.11 0.61
CA ASN A 214 11.62 6.69 1.36
C ASN A 214 12.83 6.97 0.43
N ALA A 215 13.91 7.54 0.95
CA ALA A 215 15.17 7.85 0.27
C ALA A 215 14.95 8.58 -1.08
N ALA A 216 15.38 8.02 -2.21
CA ALA A 216 15.14 8.64 -3.52
C ALA A 216 13.73 8.41 -4.03
N SER A 217 13.11 7.30 -3.64
CA SER A 217 11.78 6.79 -3.97
C SER A 217 11.42 6.73 -5.45
N VAL A 218 10.24 7.21 -5.82
CA VAL A 218 9.64 6.89 -7.11
C VAL A 218 9.23 8.17 -7.85
N SER A 219 9.84 8.40 -9.00
CA SER A 219 9.59 9.59 -9.82
C SER A 219 8.27 9.53 -10.60
N THR A 220 7.74 8.32 -10.85
CA THR A 220 6.43 8.15 -11.50
C THR A 220 5.72 6.92 -10.96
N MET A 221 4.62 7.14 -10.22
CA MET A 221 3.80 6.08 -9.65
C MET A 221 2.32 6.39 -9.82
N THR A 222 1.52 5.36 -10.02
CA THR A 222 0.06 5.43 -9.88
C THR A 222 -0.43 4.30 -8.98
N ILE A 223 -1.31 4.66 -8.05
CA ILE A 223 -2.08 3.74 -7.21
C ILE A 223 -3.53 3.93 -7.62
N SER A 224 -4.17 2.89 -8.16
CA SER A 224 -5.52 3.03 -8.71
C SER A 224 -6.45 1.87 -8.34
N ASN A 225 -7.75 2.16 -8.27
CA ASN A 225 -8.83 1.16 -8.16
C ASN A 225 -8.62 0.15 -7.02
N SER A 226 -8.05 0.57 -5.90
CA SER A 226 -7.54 -0.30 -4.85
C SER A 226 -8.31 -0.14 -3.55
N ASP A 227 -8.31 -1.20 -2.73
CA ASP A 227 -9.00 -1.30 -1.44
C ASP A 227 -7.96 -1.35 -0.29
N PHE A 228 -7.92 -0.31 0.51
CA PHE A 228 -7.07 -0.21 1.70
C PHE A 228 -7.94 -0.33 2.95
N ASP A 229 -8.03 -1.55 3.45
CA ASP A 229 -8.90 -1.95 4.55
C ASP A 229 -8.17 -1.83 5.89
N GLY A 230 -8.51 -0.79 6.65
CA GLY A 230 -7.93 -0.51 7.96
C GLY A 230 -8.58 -1.25 9.13
N ARG A 231 -9.59 -2.09 8.90
CA ARG A 231 -10.21 -2.86 9.99
C ARG A 231 -9.21 -3.79 10.65
N THR A 232 -9.12 -3.72 11.96
CA THR A 232 -8.17 -4.50 12.74
C THR A 232 -8.63 -4.72 14.17
N ASP A 233 -8.33 -5.86 14.75
CA ASP A 233 -8.50 -6.11 16.19
C ASP A 233 -7.36 -5.50 17.02
N TYR A 234 -6.24 -5.11 16.39
CA TYR A 234 -5.12 -4.40 17.01
C TYR A 234 -5.03 -2.98 16.45
N SER A 235 -5.44 -2.03 17.25
CA SER A 235 -5.54 -0.63 16.86
C SER A 235 -4.73 0.28 17.79
N ALA A 236 -3.86 1.11 17.23
CA ALA A 236 -3.12 2.11 17.99
C ALA A 236 -4.06 3.15 18.68
N THR A 237 -5.27 3.32 18.14
CA THR A 237 -6.31 4.21 18.66
C THR A 237 -7.41 3.51 19.46
N CYS A 238 -7.35 2.17 19.60
CA CYS A 238 -8.28 1.34 20.35
C CYS A 238 -9.73 1.42 19.88
N ASP A 239 -9.94 1.47 18.59
CA ASP A 239 -11.26 1.65 17.99
C ASP A 239 -11.51 0.75 16.76
N GLY A 240 -10.63 -0.22 16.54
CA GLY A 240 -10.76 -1.15 15.44
C GLY A 240 -10.25 -0.61 14.10
N ARG A 241 -9.59 0.55 14.09
CA ARG A 241 -9.10 1.23 12.89
C ARG A 241 -7.59 1.32 12.86
N HIS A 242 -7.02 1.18 11.66
CA HIS A 242 -5.57 1.20 11.47
C HIS A 242 -5.04 2.63 11.35
N TYR A 243 -4.02 2.96 12.16
CA TYR A 243 -3.41 4.29 12.16
C TYR A 243 -2.30 4.47 11.12
N TRP A 244 -1.47 3.44 10.90
CA TRP A 244 -0.23 3.53 10.13
C TRP A 244 -0.46 3.32 8.63
N SER A 245 -1.31 4.13 7.99
CA SER A 245 -1.80 3.82 6.64
C SER A 245 -0.75 4.06 5.55
N PHE A 246 -0.40 5.32 5.27
CA PHE A 246 0.53 5.65 4.19
C PHE A 246 1.58 6.65 4.65
N ILE A 247 2.82 6.50 4.15
CA ILE A 247 3.86 7.52 4.25
C ILE A 247 4.49 7.73 2.86
N PHE A 248 4.38 8.94 2.35
CA PHE A 248 5.03 9.34 1.12
C PHE A 248 6.15 10.33 1.41
N TYR A 249 7.37 9.80 1.49
CA TYR A 249 8.62 10.54 1.64
C TYR A 249 9.47 10.43 0.38
N GLY A 250 10.70 10.89 0.44
CA GLY A 250 11.73 10.73 -0.58
C GLY A 250 11.97 11.98 -1.41
N LYS A 251 13.19 12.08 -1.95
CA LYS A 251 13.71 13.27 -2.65
C LYS A 251 13.06 13.53 -4.02
N ASN A 252 12.46 12.51 -4.63
CA ASN A 252 11.84 12.59 -5.95
C ASN A 252 10.58 11.73 -6.02
N THR A 253 9.65 11.90 -5.08
CA THR A 253 8.41 11.14 -5.10
C THR A 253 7.33 11.90 -5.86
N ARG A 254 6.81 11.28 -6.91
CA ARG A 254 5.73 11.80 -7.73
C ARG A 254 4.70 10.68 -7.92
N PHE A 255 3.46 10.91 -7.48
CA PHE A 255 2.44 9.87 -7.61
C PHE A 255 1.05 10.41 -7.90
N SER A 256 0.26 9.55 -8.54
CA SER A 256 -1.20 9.72 -8.64
C SER A 256 -1.88 8.66 -7.78
N MET A 257 -2.91 9.05 -7.03
CA MET A 257 -3.78 8.15 -6.26
C MET A 257 -5.20 8.34 -6.76
N LEU A 258 -5.71 7.34 -7.52
CA LEU A 258 -6.91 7.49 -8.34
C LEU A 258 -7.94 6.38 -8.09
N ASN A 259 -9.19 6.74 -7.82
CA ASN A 259 -10.32 5.80 -7.69
C ASN A 259 -10.11 4.74 -6.60
N ASN A 260 -9.42 5.03 -5.51
CA ASN A 260 -9.19 4.07 -4.44
C ASN A 260 -10.26 4.19 -3.36
N TYR A 261 -10.48 3.10 -2.64
CA TYR A 261 -11.27 3.04 -1.44
C TYR A 261 -10.33 2.88 -0.23
N VAL A 262 -10.33 3.86 0.66
CA VAL A 262 -9.53 3.86 1.89
C VAL A 262 -10.48 3.96 3.07
N HIS A 263 -10.53 2.95 3.90
CA HIS A 263 -11.55 2.91 4.94
C HIS A 263 -11.09 2.33 6.26
N SER A 264 -11.84 2.65 7.31
CA SER A 264 -11.58 2.19 8.68
C SER A 264 -10.15 2.48 9.12
N THR A 265 -9.71 3.72 8.88
CA THR A 265 -8.39 4.23 9.30
C THR A 265 -8.54 5.23 10.44
N SER A 266 -7.46 5.51 11.15
CA SER A 266 -7.44 6.49 12.24
C SER A 266 -6.31 7.51 12.12
N GLY A 267 -5.49 7.44 11.07
CA GLY A 267 -4.44 8.41 10.81
C GLY A 267 -3.59 8.10 9.59
N ARG A 268 -2.73 9.05 9.21
CA ARG A 268 -1.79 8.94 8.08
C ARG A 268 -2.41 8.43 6.78
N SER A 269 -3.55 8.96 6.43
CA SER A 269 -4.37 8.42 5.36
C SER A 269 -4.64 9.44 4.23
N PRO A 270 -3.60 9.91 3.52
CA PRO A 270 -2.16 9.65 3.66
C PRO A 270 -1.39 10.72 4.48
N LYS A 271 -0.17 10.36 4.97
CA LYS A 271 0.87 11.30 5.34
C LYS A 271 1.79 11.54 4.15
N ILE A 272 2.01 12.81 3.78
CA ILE A 272 2.82 13.21 2.62
C ILE A 272 3.79 14.30 3.05
N GLY A 273 5.09 14.12 2.78
CA GLY A 273 6.12 15.06 3.21
C GLY A 273 6.33 15.10 4.72
N GLY A 274 6.86 16.20 5.24
CA GLY A 274 7.18 16.37 6.67
C GLY A 274 8.59 15.90 7.03
N ASP A 275 9.43 15.59 6.05
CA ASP A 275 10.85 15.34 6.19
C ASP A 275 11.65 16.41 5.43
N SER A 276 12.74 16.90 6.02
CA SER A 276 13.55 17.97 5.43
C SER A 276 14.19 17.60 4.09
N SER A 277 14.38 16.31 3.83
CA SER A 277 14.91 15.79 2.57
C SER A 277 13.81 15.39 1.57
N ALA A 278 12.54 15.44 1.95
CA ALA A 278 11.44 15.09 1.08
C ALA A 278 11.26 16.10 -0.07
N ASN A 279 10.74 15.63 -1.19
CA ASN A 279 10.23 16.42 -2.29
C ASN A 279 9.15 15.58 -2.98
N VAL A 280 7.92 15.81 -2.54
CA VAL A 280 6.78 14.96 -2.92
C VAL A 280 5.74 15.79 -3.66
N VAL A 281 5.35 15.35 -4.85
CA VAL A 281 4.22 15.92 -5.60
C VAL A 281 3.17 14.84 -5.82
N ALA A 282 1.94 15.14 -5.46
CA ALA A 282 0.86 14.17 -5.52
C ALA A 282 -0.38 14.75 -6.24
N HIS A 283 -0.99 13.92 -7.08
CA HIS A 283 -2.34 14.11 -7.59
C HIS A 283 -3.26 13.04 -7.01
N ILE A 284 -4.21 13.46 -6.19
CA ILE A 284 -5.11 12.58 -5.46
C ILE A 284 -6.54 12.87 -5.92
N ALA A 285 -7.11 11.97 -6.72
CA ALA A 285 -8.39 12.25 -7.38
C ALA A 285 -9.36 11.08 -7.37
N ASN A 286 -10.65 11.39 -7.21
CA ASN A 286 -11.76 10.44 -7.27
C ASN A 286 -11.65 9.28 -6.29
N ASN A 287 -11.01 9.46 -5.14
CA ASN A 287 -10.94 8.43 -4.11
C ASN A 287 -12.10 8.58 -3.13
N TYR A 288 -12.41 7.48 -2.48
CA TYR A 288 -13.39 7.43 -1.41
C TYR A 288 -12.69 7.12 -0.08
N TRP A 289 -12.75 8.07 0.86
CA TRP A 289 -12.36 7.88 2.26
C TRP A 289 -13.59 7.66 3.11
N ALA A 290 -13.64 6.56 3.86
CA ALA A 290 -14.77 6.25 4.72
C ALA A 290 -14.33 5.80 6.10
N ASP A 291 -15.12 6.18 7.13
CA ASP A 291 -14.95 5.66 8.49
C ASP A 291 -13.53 5.87 9.03
N ASN A 292 -13.06 7.14 9.03
CA ASN A 292 -11.79 7.54 9.62
C ASN A 292 -12.04 8.26 10.95
N SER A 293 -11.60 7.65 12.05
CA SER A 293 -11.82 8.19 13.40
C SER A 293 -10.82 9.26 13.83
N GLY A 294 -9.79 9.50 13.04
CA GLY A 294 -8.77 10.50 13.30
C GLY A 294 -8.61 11.45 12.12
N HIS A 295 -7.45 11.45 11.47
CA HIS A 295 -7.19 12.34 10.34
C HIS A 295 -6.86 11.56 9.06
N SER A 296 -7.28 12.10 7.91
CA SER A 296 -6.88 11.60 6.60
C SER A 296 -5.59 12.30 6.16
N PHE A 297 -5.67 13.44 5.51
CA PHE A 297 -4.51 14.13 4.94
C PHE A 297 -3.65 14.80 6.02
N GLU A 298 -2.42 14.32 6.16
CA GLU A 298 -1.35 14.92 6.93
C GLU A 298 -0.28 15.40 5.93
N ILE A 299 -0.30 16.70 5.58
CA ILE A 299 0.53 17.27 4.52
C ILE A 299 1.64 18.11 5.16
N GLY A 300 2.81 17.54 5.27
CA GLY A 300 3.97 18.18 5.89
C GLY A 300 4.81 18.98 4.90
N VAL A 301 5.84 19.63 5.40
CA VAL A 301 6.79 20.43 4.60
C VAL A 301 7.33 19.61 3.43
N ASN A 302 7.65 20.29 2.32
CA ASN A 302 8.19 19.69 1.10
C ASN A 302 7.21 18.70 0.41
N ALA A 303 5.92 18.91 0.61
CA ALA A 303 4.85 18.25 -0.13
C ALA A 303 3.98 19.24 -0.88
N TRP A 304 3.60 18.89 -2.10
CA TRP A 304 2.66 19.63 -2.96
C TRP A 304 1.60 18.68 -3.46
N VAL A 305 0.35 18.95 -3.11
CA VAL A 305 -0.76 18.04 -3.35
C VAL A 305 -1.89 18.77 -4.08
N LEU A 306 -2.35 18.21 -5.18
CA LEU A 306 -3.64 18.53 -5.78
C LEU A 306 -4.64 17.44 -5.38
N ALA A 307 -5.70 17.81 -4.68
CA ALA A 307 -6.81 16.92 -4.30
C ALA A 307 -8.10 17.39 -4.98
N GLU A 308 -8.71 16.52 -5.79
CA GLU A 308 -9.93 16.83 -6.53
C GLU A 308 -10.86 15.63 -6.67
N GLY A 309 -12.17 15.86 -6.66
CA GLY A 309 -13.17 14.81 -6.88
C GLY A 309 -13.21 13.72 -5.81
N ASN A 310 -12.53 13.90 -4.69
CA ASN A 310 -12.54 12.92 -3.62
C ASN A 310 -13.80 13.03 -2.79
N TYR A 311 -14.26 11.91 -2.26
CA TYR A 311 -15.41 11.83 -1.37
C TYR A 311 -14.94 11.37 0.02
N PHE A 312 -15.26 12.16 1.04
CA PHE A 312 -14.98 11.86 2.44
C PHE A 312 -16.29 11.63 3.17
N GLN A 313 -16.47 10.44 3.73
CA GLN A 313 -17.65 10.08 4.51
C GLN A 313 -17.23 9.60 5.91
N ASP A 314 -17.90 10.10 6.94
CA ASP A 314 -17.62 9.73 8.32
C ASP A 314 -16.12 9.83 8.68
N THR A 315 -15.46 10.88 8.16
CA THR A 315 -14.04 11.17 8.39
C THR A 315 -13.92 12.33 9.36
N THR A 316 -13.38 12.08 10.56
CA THR A 316 -13.32 13.09 11.63
C THR A 316 -12.52 14.33 11.21
N LEU A 317 -11.35 14.15 10.59
CA LEU A 317 -10.54 15.23 10.05
C LEU A 317 -10.07 14.87 8.63
N PRO A 318 -10.77 15.28 7.56
CA PRO A 318 -10.30 15.10 6.19
C PRO A 318 -8.90 15.69 5.94
N LEU A 319 -8.60 16.81 6.59
CA LEU A 319 -7.28 17.44 6.62
C LEU A 319 -6.84 17.68 8.07
N MET A 320 -5.67 17.15 8.43
CA MET A 320 -5.07 17.38 9.74
C MET A 320 -4.72 18.85 9.93
N THR A 321 -5.11 19.43 11.08
CA THR A 321 -4.75 20.79 11.47
C THR A 321 -3.24 20.90 11.70
N GLY A 322 -2.65 22.06 11.36
CA GLY A 322 -1.21 22.27 11.49
C GLY A 322 -0.38 21.62 10.38
N SER A 323 -1.01 21.14 9.31
CA SER A 323 -0.32 20.74 8.09
C SER A 323 0.40 21.96 7.47
N ASP A 324 1.70 21.86 7.29
CA ASP A 324 2.59 22.95 6.83
C ASP A 324 3.10 22.74 5.40
N GLY A 325 2.65 21.69 4.71
CA GLY A 325 2.85 21.49 3.28
C GLY A 325 1.81 22.24 2.43
N THR A 326 1.95 22.15 1.12
CA THR A 326 1.06 22.82 0.18
C THR A 326 -0.03 21.85 -0.31
N LEU A 327 -1.27 22.13 0.05
CA LEU A 327 -2.43 21.40 -0.45
C LEU A 327 -3.35 22.35 -1.23
N TYR A 328 -3.67 21.99 -2.45
CA TYR A 328 -4.78 22.58 -3.19
C TYR A 328 -5.93 21.55 -3.22
N ALA A 329 -6.97 21.81 -2.44
CA ALA A 329 -8.17 21.01 -2.39
C ALA A 329 -9.27 21.73 -3.19
N ALA A 330 -9.66 21.16 -4.34
CA ALA A 330 -10.66 21.77 -5.21
C ALA A 330 -12.04 21.80 -4.52
N THR A 331 -12.64 22.99 -4.47
CA THR A 331 -13.99 23.22 -3.93
C THR A 331 -15.01 23.55 -5.02
N ALA A 332 -14.53 23.96 -6.22
CA ALA A 332 -15.35 24.25 -7.37
C ALA A 332 -14.70 23.80 -8.68
N THR A 333 -15.51 23.51 -9.69
CA THR A 333 -15.02 22.94 -10.96
C THR A 333 -14.15 23.90 -11.80
N ALA A 334 -14.35 25.20 -11.70
CA ALA A 334 -13.64 26.20 -12.50
C ALA A 334 -12.25 26.57 -11.98
N GLU A 335 -11.91 26.18 -10.75
CA GLU A 335 -10.70 26.62 -10.06
C GLU A 335 -9.40 26.26 -10.79
N CYS A 336 -9.38 25.11 -11.48
CA CYS A 336 -8.19 24.63 -12.17
C CYS A 336 -7.97 25.20 -13.56
N ASN A 337 -8.96 25.89 -14.14
CA ASN A 337 -8.93 26.28 -15.56
C ASN A 337 -7.71 27.16 -15.90
N SER A 338 -7.36 28.11 -15.04
CA SER A 338 -6.26 29.04 -15.27
C SER A 338 -4.88 28.41 -15.14
N TYR A 339 -4.75 27.32 -14.36
CA TYR A 339 -3.48 26.68 -14.04
C TYR A 339 -3.25 25.39 -14.81
N LEU A 340 -4.29 24.61 -15.04
CA LEU A 340 -4.20 23.29 -15.63
C LEU A 340 -4.81 23.20 -17.04
N GLY A 341 -5.48 24.25 -17.52
CA GLY A 341 -6.15 24.23 -18.82
C GLY A 341 -7.36 23.28 -18.87
N ARG A 342 -7.87 22.84 -17.72
CA ARG A 342 -9.04 21.98 -17.56
C ARG A 342 -9.78 22.31 -16.26
N SER A 343 -11.04 21.90 -16.18
CA SER A 343 -11.80 21.94 -14.93
C SER A 343 -11.29 20.92 -13.91
N CYS A 344 -11.40 21.25 -12.63
CA CYS A 344 -11.29 20.29 -11.52
C CYS A 344 -12.63 19.61 -11.25
N ALA A 345 -12.60 18.52 -10.50
CA ALA A 345 -13.76 18.01 -9.79
C ALA A 345 -13.73 18.49 -8.33
N ALA A 346 -14.83 19.04 -7.83
CA ALA A 346 -14.90 19.44 -6.42
C ALA A 346 -14.82 18.22 -5.49
N ASN A 347 -14.10 18.34 -4.38
CA ASN A 347 -14.16 17.34 -3.32
C ASN A 347 -15.50 17.45 -2.59
N VAL A 348 -15.98 16.32 -2.07
CA VAL A 348 -17.23 16.23 -1.30
C VAL A 348 -16.91 15.77 0.12
N VAL A 349 -17.46 16.45 1.10
CA VAL A 349 -17.31 16.14 2.52
C VAL A 349 -18.70 15.87 3.09
N ASP A 350 -18.95 14.63 3.51
CA ASP A 350 -20.24 14.16 4.01
C ASP A 350 -20.09 13.61 5.42
N ASN A 351 -20.82 14.15 6.37
CA ASN A 351 -20.71 13.83 7.80
C ASN A 351 -19.25 13.79 8.27
N SER A 352 -18.45 14.76 7.84
CA SER A 352 -16.99 14.80 8.00
C SER A 352 -16.51 16.23 8.29
N GLY A 353 -15.38 16.39 9.01
CA GLY A 353 -14.77 17.70 9.31
C GLY A 353 -14.89 18.16 10.73
#